data_d7a5080e789bcda654625bf7c39f08aa
#
_entry.id   d7a5080e789bcda654625bf7c39f08aa
#
_cell.length_a   1.000
_cell.length_b   1.000
_cell.length_c   1.000
_cell.angle_alpha   90.00
_cell.angle_beta   90.00
_cell.angle_gamma   90.00
#
_symmetry.space_group_name_H-M   'P 1'
#
loop_
_entity.id
_entity.type
_entity.pdbx_description
1 polymer ?
#
loop_
_entity_poly.entity_id
_entity_poly.type
_entity_poly.pdbx_seq_one_letter_code
_entity_poly.pdbx_strand_id
1 'polypeptide(L)'
;MVNRLRFLILPGLLVMALAGSAAATDWTMYQQAFVAPDGRVMDPSQNSISHSEGQGYGLMLALMNDDRPAFDRILKWTVDNLQVRRDALLAWSWGRRPNGGWNVIDYNNASDGDILIGFALLKAAQRWDHPPHRQAAQRIIRDIRTQLAVTVQDYQLIAPAYFGFNGSAGHVFNTGYLVLPAFAEFARADDDVFWKRVLTDSRRLLERGAFSRFKLPADWVALENGQVTVDRARSPFFGYEAIRVPLYLAWHGAEERLAAFADYLQFVEKAGYLPSRVNLIDGTLSTDEAPAGFYAVMGLCAERLGREPLAQNLLREAAARISREPKDYFSNTLYLLARGKME
;
A
#
# COMPACT_ATOMS: atom_id res chain seq x y z
N MET A 1 -12.03 26.96 -65.86
CA MET A 1 -10.92 26.89 -64.85
C MET A 1 -11.52 26.57 -63.49
N VAL A 2 -11.42 25.31 -63.07
CA VAL A 2 -12.04 24.85 -61.80
C VAL A 2 -10.86 24.49 -60.85
N ASN A 3 -10.70 25.30 -59.81
CA ASN A 3 -9.71 25.11 -58.76
C ASN A 3 -10.19 24.03 -57.79
N ARG A 4 -9.45 22.90 -57.68
CA ARG A 4 -9.68 21.84 -56.70
C ARG A 4 -8.81 22.11 -55.48
N LEU A 5 -9.43 22.48 -54.34
CA LEU A 5 -8.79 22.49 -53.02
C LEU A 5 -8.65 21.03 -52.53
N ARG A 6 -7.43 20.61 -52.29
CA ARG A 6 -7.14 19.33 -51.59
C ARG A 6 -7.06 19.60 -50.10
N PHE A 7 -7.96 19.00 -49.33
CA PHE A 7 -7.84 18.93 -47.86
C PHE A 7 -6.83 17.82 -47.49
N LEU A 8 -5.79 18.20 -46.80
CA LEU A 8 -4.90 17.29 -46.11
C LEU A 8 -5.52 16.98 -44.71
N ILE A 9 -5.92 15.72 -44.55
CA ILE A 9 -6.32 15.18 -43.23
C ILE A 9 -5.05 14.64 -42.56
N LEU A 10 -4.63 15.25 -41.45
CA LEU A 10 -3.57 14.72 -40.56
C LEU A 10 -4.14 13.52 -39.79
N PRO A 11 -3.41 12.38 -39.71
CA PRO A 11 -3.74 11.30 -38.79
C PRO A 11 -2.97 11.53 -37.49
N GLY A 12 -3.64 12.09 -36.52
CA GLY A 12 -3.00 12.39 -35.22
C GLY A 12 -3.91 12.22 -34.02
N LEU A 13 -4.75 11.15 -33.97
CA LEU A 13 -5.61 10.93 -32.78
C LEU A 13 -6.01 9.46 -32.61
N LEU A 14 -5.05 8.54 -32.47
CA LEU A 14 -5.41 7.13 -32.20
C LEU A 14 -4.44 6.38 -31.24
N VAL A 15 -3.68 7.07 -30.43
CA VAL A 15 -2.73 6.38 -29.52
C VAL A 15 -3.17 6.40 -28.05
N MET A 16 -4.10 7.28 -27.64
CA MET A 16 -4.53 7.37 -26.23
C MET A 16 -5.64 6.40 -25.80
N ALA A 17 -6.34 5.74 -26.73
CA ALA A 17 -7.48 4.87 -26.39
C ALA A 17 -7.08 3.45 -25.95
N LEU A 18 -5.87 2.98 -26.28
CA LEU A 18 -5.44 1.60 -26.01
C LEU A 18 -4.89 1.37 -24.60
N ALA A 19 -4.31 2.38 -23.96
CA ALA A 19 -3.77 2.25 -22.59
C ALA A 19 -4.88 2.18 -21.52
N GLY A 20 -6.01 2.88 -21.74
CA GLY A 20 -7.15 2.82 -20.82
C GLY A 20 -7.89 1.48 -20.82
N SER A 21 -7.88 0.76 -21.95
CA SER A 21 -8.54 -0.53 -22.10
C SER A 21 -7.82 -1.68 -21.35
N ALA A 22 -6.47 -1.68 -21.35
CA ALA A 22 -5.70 -2.74 -20.67
C ALA A 22 -5.80 -2.62 -19.13
N ALA A 23 -5.72 -1.41 -18.58
CA ALA A 23 -5.85 -1.20 -17.13
C ALA A 23 -7.26 -1.53 -16.61
N ALA A 24 -8.31 -1.22 -17.37
CA ALA A 24 -9.69 -1.61 -17.04
C ALA A 24 -9.86 -3.13 -17.05
N THR A 25 -9.16 -3.84 -17.93
CA THR A 25 -9.18 -5.31 -17.99
C THR A 25 -8.53 -5.93 -16.75
N ASP A 26 -7.38 -5.41 -16.31
CA ASP A 26 -6.67 -5.91 -15.10
C ASP A 26 -7.53 -5.71 -13.83
N TRP A 27 -8.19 -4.56 -13.67
CA TRP A 27 -9.12 -4.31 -12.57
C TRP A 27 -10.32 -5.26 -12.58
N THR A 28 -10.90 -5.51 -13.75
CA THR A 28 -12.01 -6.46 -13.89
C THR A 28 -11.59 -7.87 -13.47
N MET A 29 -10.41 -8.31 -13.88
CA MET A 29 -9.86 -9.63 -13.47
C MET A 29 -9.62 -9.69 -11.96
N TYR A 30 -9.10 -8.62 -11.37
CA TYR A 30 -8.92 -8.53 -9.92
C TYR A 30 -10.25 -8.63 -9.16
N GLN A 31 -11.27 -7.89 -9.61
CA GLN A 31 -12.61 -7.98 -9.02
C GLN A 31 -13.15 -9.42 -9.06
N GLN A 32 -13.05 -10.08 -10.21
CA GLN A 32 -13.52 -11.47 -10.37
C GLN A 32 -12.78 -12.45 -9.48
N ALA A 33 -11.48 -12.24 -9.24
CA ALA A 33 -10.65 -13.14 -8.45
C ALA A 33 -10.77 -12.91 -6.94
N PHE A 34 -10.89 -11.64 -6.51
CA PHE A 34 -10.69 -11.28 -5.11
C PHE A 34 -11.82 -10.47 -4.47
N VAL A 35 -12.83 -10.01 -5.23
CA VAL A 35 -13.95 -9.22 -4.70
C VAL A 35 -15.25 -9.99 -4.85
N ALA A 36 -15.85 -10.39 -3.72
CA ALA A 36 -17.15 -11.03 -3.73
C ALA A 36 -18.26 -10.07 -4.19
N PRO A 37 -19.40 -10.57 -4.67
CA PRO A 37 -20.51 -9.73 -5.16
C PRO A 37 -21.03 -8.70 -4.17
N ASP A 38 -20.91 -8.97 -2.87
CA ASP A 38 -21.33 -8.07 -1.78
C ASP A 38 -20.28 -6.98 -1.45
N GLY A 39 -19.10 -7.02 -2.08
CA GLY A 39 -18.00 -6.08 -1.87
C GLY A 39 -16.91 -6.57 -0.92
N ARG A 40 -16.97 -7.79 -0.43
CA ARG A 40 -15.94 -8.40 0.40
C ARG A 40 -14.68 -8.66 -0.41
N VAL A 41 -13.55 -8.05 -0.03
CA VAL A 41 -12.23 -8.39 -0.56
C VAL A 41 -11.67 -9.58 0.20
N MET A 42 -11.25 -10.62 -0.52
CA MET A 42 -10.84 -11.90 0.03
C MET A 42 -9.37 -12.18 -0.25
N ASP A 43 -8.70 -12.77 0.72
CA ASP A 43 -7.37 -13.37 0.54
C ASP A 43 -7.48 -14.91 0.47
N PRO A 44 -7.46 -15.51 -0.74
CA PRO A 44 -7.53 -16.96 -0.89
C PRO A 44 -6.34 -17.70 -0.27
N SER A 45 -5.18 -17.06 -0.15
CA SER A 45 -3.97 -17.67 0.42
C SER A 45 -4.10 -17.88 1.93
N GLN A 46 -4.98 -17.12 2.58
CA GLN A 46 -5.28 -17.19 4.00
C GLN A 46 -6.70 -17.73 4.29
N ASN A 47 -7.11 -18.81 3.64
CA ASN A 47 -8.44 -19.42 3.80
C ASN A 47 -9.59 -18.45 3.48
N SER A 48 -9.41 -17.57 2.51
CA SER A 48 -10.39 -16.57 2.07
C SER A 48 -10.85 -15.65 3.21
N ILE A 49 -9.98 -15.33 4.16
CA ILE A 49 -10.29 -14.26 5.13
C ILE A 49 -10.37 -12.91 4.43
N SER A 50 -10.96 -11.95 5.12
CA SER A 50 -10.94 -10.54 4.75
C SER A 50 -10.28 -9.76 5.87
N HIS A 51 -9.39 -8.85 5.53
CA HIS A 51 -8.72 -7.99 6.50
C HIS A 51 -8.89 -6.52 6.12
N SER A 52 -8.82 -5.64 7.12
CA SER A 52 -9.05 -4.20 6.92
C SER A 52 -8.09 -3.60 5.89
N GLU A 53 -6.82 -4.06 5.86
CA GLU A 53 -5.86 -3.70 4.83
C GLU A 53 -6.38 -4.02 3.43
N GLY A 54 -6.91 -5.24 3.23
CA GLY A 54 -7.43 -5.70 1.95
C GLY A 54 -8.63 -4.89 1.48
N GLN A 55 -9.54 -4.54 2.40
CA GLN A 55 -10.64 -3.64 2.10
C GLN A 55 -10.12 -2.25 1.72
N GLY A 56 -9.10 -1.75 2.41
CA GLY A 56 -8.42 -0.49 2.09
C GLY A 56 -7.82 -0.49 0.68
N TYR A 57 -7.11 -1.55 0.31
CA TYR A 57 -6.59 -1.70 -1.06
C TYR A 57 -7.68 -1.83 -2.10
N GLY A 58 -8.74 -2.57 -1.82
CA GLY A 58 -9.89 -2.66 -2.72
C GLY A 58 -10.54 -1.30 -3.00
N LEU A 59 -10.68 -0.47 -1.96
CA LEU A 59 -11.17 0.92 -2.09
C LEU A 59 -10.20 1.78 -2.93
N MET A 60 -8.90 1.69 -2.68
CA MET A 60 -7.89 2.42 -3.46
C MET A 60 -7.92 2.02 -4.94
N LEU A 61 -8.00 0.72 -5.24
CA LEU A 61 -8.06 0.22 -6.62
C LEU A 61 -9.35 0.63 -7.33
N ALA A 62 -10.50 0.59 -6.63
CA ALA A 62 -11.76 1.07 -7.18
C ALA A 62 -11.69 2.57 -7.51
N LEU A 63 -11.08 3.37 -6.62
CA LEU A 63 -10.87 4.80 -6.84
C LEU A 63 -9.93 5.07 -8.03
N MET A 64 -8.80 4.36 -8.13
CA MET A 64 -7.84 4.50 -9.23
C MET A 64 -8.45 4.18 -10.60
N ASN A 65 -9.46 3.30 -10.62
CA ASN A 65 -10.20 2.92 -11.84
C ASN A 65 -11.51 3.72 -12.03
N ASP A 66 -11.77 4.74 -11.20
CA ASP A 66 -12.99 5.55 -11.21
C ASP A 66 -14.28 4.71 -11.12
N ASP A 67 -14.20 3.54 -10.47
CA ASP A 67 -15.30 2.60 -10.29
C ASP A 67 -16.03 2.88 -8.97
N ARG A 68 -16.84 3.95 -8.96
CA ARG A 68 -17.64 4.33 -7.79
C ARG A 68 -18.59 3.21 -7.34
N PRO A 69 -19.30 2.48 -8.21
CA PRO A 69 -20.14 1.37 -7.78
C PRO A 69 -19.37 0.27 -7.03
N ALA A 70 -18.16 -0.09 -7.45
CA ALA A 70 -17.33 -1.04 -6.71
C ALA A 70 -16.86 -0.46 -5.39
N PHE A 71 -16.42 0.81 -5.37
CA PHE A 71 -16.04 1.52 -4.15
C PHE A 71 -17.15 1.49 -3.10
N ASP A 72 -18.37 1.87 -3.49
CA ASP A 72 -19.53 1.92 -2.59
C ASP A 72 -19.90 0.53 -2.04
N ARG A 73 -19.81 -0.53 -2.86
CA ARG A 73 -20.02 -1.92 -2.40
C ARG A 73 -18.97 -2.38 -1.41
N ILE A 74 -17.68 -2.13 -1.71
CA ILE A 74 -16.57 -2.50 -0.83
C ILE A 74 -16.68 -1.73 0.50
N LEU A 75 -16.94 -0.43 0.44
CA LEU A 75 -17.13 0.40 1.64
C LEU A 75 -18.29 -0.09 2.49
N LYS A 76 -19.44 -0.39 1.85
CA LYS A 76 -20.61 -0.90 2.58
C LYS A 76 -20.27 -2.18 3.32
N TRP A 77 -19.66 -3.15 2.64
CA TRP A 77 -19.27 -4.41 3.29
C TRP A 77 -18.30 -4.16 4.45
N THR A 78 -17.32 -3.28 4.26
CA THR A 78 -16.32 -2.92 5.27
C THR A 78 -16.96 -2.35 6.53
N VAL A 79 -17.88 -1.40 6.37
CA VAL A 79 -18.59 -0.78 7.48
C VAL A 79 -19.47 -1.81 8.20
N ASP A 80 -20.23 -2.60 7.46
CA ASP A 80 -21.18 -3.56 8.03
C ASP A 80 -20.49 -4.71 8.79
N ASN A 81 -19.25 -5.09 8.41
CA ASN A 81 -18.60 -6.30 8.92
C ASN A 81 -17.35 -6.04 9.76
N LEU A 82 -16.61 -4.95 9.51
CA LEU A 82 -15.35 -4.65 10.21
C LEU A 82 -15.45 -3.44 11.14
N GLN A 83 -16.31 -2.45 10.87
CA GLN A 83 -16.48 -1.28 11.74
C GLN A 83 -17.45 -1.58 12.90
N VAL A 84 -17.16 -2.63 13.63
CA VAL A 84 -17.99 -3.20 14.71
C VAL A 84 -17.49 -2.87 16.11
N ARG A 85 -16.46 -2.05 16.21
CA ARG A 85 -15.85 -1.58 17.45
C ARG A 85 -16.68 -0.39 17.99
N ARG A 86 -16.34 0.07 19.21
CA ARG A 86 -16.98 1.25 19.81
C ARG A 86 -16.45 2.58 19.27
N ASP A 87 -15.25 2.53 18.70
CA ASP A 87 -14.59 3.62 17.97
C ASP A 87 -14.88 3.50 16.46
N ALA A 88 -14.32 4.39 15.65
CA ALA A 88 -14.45 4.34 14.20
C ALA A 88 -13.38 3.46 13.51
N LEU A 89 -12.48 2.83 14.28
CA LEU A 89 -11.48 1.91 13.75
C LEU A 89 -12.10 0.58 13.36
N LEU A 90 -11.41 -0.20 12.55
CA LEU A 90 -11.92 -1.45 12.01
C LEU A 90 -11.28 -2.66 12.71
N ALA A 91 -12.07 -3.69 12.97
CA ALA A 91 -11.54 -5.01 13.30
C ALA A 91 -10.67 -5.49 12.13
N TRP A 92 -9.44 -5.96 12.41
CA TRP A 92 -8.50 -6.22 11.33
C TRP A 92 -8.81 -7.48 10.53
N SER A 93 -9.50 -8.49 11.15
CA SER A 93 -9.66 -9.81 10.54
C SER A 93 -11.09 -10.36 10.67
N TRP A 94 -11.64 -10.80 9.55
CA TRP A 94 -12.93 -11.44 9.42
C TRP A 94 -12.82 -12.72 8.61
N GLY A 95 -13.50 -13.78 9.04
CA GLY A 95 -13.42 -15.07 8.37
C GLY A 95 -14.20 -16.16 9.08
N ARG A 96 -13.90 -17.42 8.75
CA ARG A 96 -14.58 -18.59 9.30
C ARG A 96 -14.08 -18.87 10.72
N ARG A 97 -14.97 -18.88 11.68
CA ARG A 97 -14.69 -19.21 13.08
C ARG A 97 -14.69 -20.72 13.31
N PRO A 98 -14.14 -21.20 14.45
CA PRO A 98 -14.15 -22.63 14.81
C PRO A 98 -15.54 -23.27 14.87
N ASN A 99 -16.59 -22.47 15.18
CA ASN A 99 -18.00 -22.94 15.17
C ASN A 99 -18.60 -23.04 13.76
N GLY A 100 -17.82 -22.79 12.71
CA GLY A 100 -18.24 -22.85 11.31
C GLY A 100 -18.92 -21.58 10.78
N GLY A 101 -19.30 -20.64 11.65
CA GLY A 101 -19.88 -19.36 11.25
C GLY A 101 -18.84 -18.37 10.71
N TRP A 102 -19.27 -17.43 9.90
CA TRP A 102 -18.45 -16.35 9.36
C TRP A 102 -18.67 -15.06 10.17
N ASN A 103 -17.61 -14.49 10.73
CA ASN A 103 -17.66 -13.26 11.51
C ASN A 103 -16.25 -12.70 11.74
N VAL A 104 -16.14 -11.58 12.48
CA VAL A 104 -14.86 -11.06 12.97
C VAL A 104 -14.12 -12.14 13.75
N ILE A 105 -12.89 -12.42 13.38
CA ILE A 105 -11.99 -13.37 14.04
C ILE A 105 -11.23 -12.67 15.17
N ASP A 106 -10.73 -11.45 14.90
CA ASP A 106 -9.99 -10.65 15.86
C ASP A 106 -10.50 -9.20 15.80
N TYR A 107 -10.90 -8.68 16.98
CA TYR A 107 -11.45 -7.34 17.15
C TYR A 107 -10.37 -6.25 17.33
N ASN A 108 -9.07 -6.60 17.44
CA ASN A 108 -8.03 -5.60 17.36
C ASN A 108 -8.10 -4.90 16.01
N ASN A 109 -7.57 -3.70 15.89
CA ASN A 109 -7.38 -3.07 14.58
C ASN A 109 -5.99 -3.40 14.02
N ALA A 110 -5.77 -3.08 12.74
CA ALA A 110 -4.47 -2.93 12.12
C ALA A 110 -4.42 -1.54 11.48
N SER A 111 -3.50 -0.72 11.93
CA SER A 111 -3.52 0.72 11.61
C SER A 111 -3.31 1.01 10.12
N ASP A 112 -2.65 0.14 9.36
CA ASP A 112 -2.55 0.26 7.90
C ASP A 112 -3.90 0.21 7.22
N GLY A 113 -4.77 -0.73 7.63
CA GLY A 113 -6.15 -0.82 7.13
C GLY A 113 -6.94 0.45 7.43
N ASP A 114 -6.91 0.92 8.69
CA ASP A 114 -7.58 2.16 9.07
C ASP A 114 -7.06 3.38 8.28
N ILE A 115 -5.73 3.49 8.13
CA ILE A 115 -5.06 4.56 7.38
C ILE A 115 -5.46 4.52 5.90
N LEU A 116 -5.38 3.35 5.26
CA LEU A 116 -5.73 3.19 3.85
C LEU A 116 -7.20 3.51 3.58
N ILE A 117 -8.12 3.07 4.45
CA ILE A 117 -9.56 3.34 4.31
C ILE A 117 -9.83 4.84 4.52
N GLY A 118 -9.25 5.45 5.56
CA GLY A 118 -9.37 6.89 5.78
C GLY A 118 -8.84 7.71 4.60
N PHE A 119 -7.72 7.29 4.02
CA PHE A 119 -7.12 7.91 2.85
C PHE A 119 -7.99 7.76 1.59
N ALA A 120 -8.45 6.53 1.30
CA ALA A 120 -9.34 6.27 0.18
C ALA A 120 -10.63 7.10 0.25
N LEU A 121 -11.23 7.22 1.45
CA LEU A 121 -12.43 8.04 1.68
C LEU A 121 -12.18 9.53 1.45
N LEU A 122 -11.04 10.09 1.87
CA LEU A 122 -10.70 11.50 1.58
C LEU A 122 -10.56 11.73 0.07
N LYS A 123 -9.82 10.87 -0.61
CA LYS A 123 -9.62 10.96 -2.06
C LYS A 123 -10.93 10.78 -2.83
N ALA A 124 -11.78 9.83 -2.41
CA ALA A 124 -13.11 9.62 -2.98
C ALA A 124 -14.04 10.82 -2.77
N ALA A 125 -13.98 11.45 -1.58
CA ALA A 125 -14.74 12.66 -1.29
C ALA A 125 -14.33 13.83 -2.19
N GLN A 126 -13.05 13.93 -2.54
CA GLN A 126 -12.54 14.94 -3.47
C GLN A 126 -12.96 14.64 -4.91
N ARG A 127 -12.75 13.40 -5.36
CA ARG A 127 -12.98 12.99 -6.74
C ARG A 127 -14.46 13.03 -7.14
N TRP A 128 -15.35 12.61 -6.25
CA TRP A 128 -16.79 12.48 -6.53
C TRP A 128 -17.66 13.53 -5.84
N ASP A 129 -17.05 14.56 -5.26
CA ASP A 129 -17.73 15.61 -4.50
C ASP A 129 -18.77 15.04 -3.51
N HIS A 130 -18.32 14.12 -2.63
CA HIS A 130 -19.20 13.37 -1.75
C HIS A 130 -18.91 13.63 -0.27
N PRO A 131 -19.57 14.63 0.36
CA PRO A 131 -19.33 15.01 1.76
C PRO A 131 -19.46 13.89 2.78
N PRO A 132 -20.35 12.87 2.64
CA PRO A 132 -20.41 11.75 3.57
C PRO A 132 -19.10 10.94 3.66
N HIS A 133 -18.38 10.75 2.54
CA HIS A 133 -17.07 10.10 2.58
C HIS A 133 -16.05 10.90 3.39
N ARG A 134 -16.05 12.24 3.25
CA ARG A 134 -15.19 13.12 4.05
C ARG A 134 -15.49 12.99 5.55
N GLN A 135 -16.76 12.98 5.93
CA GLN A 135 -17.16 12.85 7.33
C GLN A 135 -16.77 11.49 7.90
N ALA A 136 -16.93 10.41 7.12
CA ALA A 136 -16.50 9.06 7.51
C ALA A 136 -14.98 9.02 7.70
N ALA A 137 -14.21 9.56 6.75
CA ALA A 137 -12.76 9.66 6.86
C ALA A 137 -12.32 10.41 8.13
N GLN A 138 -12.92 11.57 8.39
CA GLN A 138 -12.58 12.40 9.56
C GLN A 138 -12.81 11.67 10.90
N ARG A 139 -13.84 10.83 11.00
CA ARG A 139 -14.04 9.99 12.20
C ARG A 139 -12.90 8.98 12.37
N ILE A 140 -12.56 8.24 11.32
CA ILE A 140 -11.46 7.26 11.34
C ILE A 140 -10.13 7.95 11.68
N ILE A 141 -9.79 9.03 10.98
CA ILE A 141 -8.54 9.78 11.16
C ILE A 141 -8.40 10.31 12.59
N ARG A 142 -9.49 10.86 13.15
CA ARG A 142 -9.51 11.30 14.55
C ARG A 142 -9.24 10.15 15.51
N ASP A 143 -9.86 8.99 15.27
CA ASP A 143 -9.70 7.83 16.15
C ASP A 143 -8.31 7.19 15.99
N ILE A 144 -7.72 7.18 14.80
CA ILE A 144 -6.29 6.85 14.63
C ILE A 144 -5.45 7.77 15.52
N ARG A 145 -5.64 9.09 15.44
CA ARG A 145 -4.89 10.07 16.23
C ARG A 145 -5.10 9.90 17.73
N THR A 146 -6.33 9.68 18.19
CA THR A 146 -6.64 9.66 19.62
C THR A 146 -6.38 8.31 20.30
N GLN A 147 -6.42 7.21 19.54
CA GLN A 147 -6.31 5.84 20.08
C GLN A 147 -4.95 5.20 19.79
N LEU A 148 -4.30 5.57 18.67
CA LEU A 148 -3.10 4.89 18.19
C LEU A 148 -1.84 5.78 18.22
N ALA A 149 -1.98 7.08 18.51
CA ALA A 149 -0.83 7.97 18.62
C ALA A 149 0.07 7.54 19.80
N VAL A 150 1.35 7.39 19.52
CA VAL A 150 2.38 7.12 20.53
C VAL A 150 3.51 8.13 20.42
N THR A 151 3.91 8.69 21.55
CA THR A 151 5.14 9.48 21.67
C THR A 151 6.21 8.61 22.29
N VAL A 152 7.24 8.28 21.51
CA VAL A 152 8.38 7.50 21.96
C VAL A 152 9.60 8.38 21.87
N GLN A 153 10.10 8.82 23.05
CA GLN A 153 11.17 9.82 23.12
C GLN A 153 10.79 11.10 22.37
N ASP A 154 11.47 11.43 21.28
CA ASP A 154 11.21 12.59 20.43
C ASP A 154 10.47 12.25 19.11
N TYR A 155 9.95 11.01 18.97
CA TYR A 155 9.14 10.58 17.85
C TYR A 155 7.65 10.62 18.18
N GLN A 156 6.86 11.18 17.27
CA GLN A 156 5.40 11.07 17.24
C GLN A 156 5.02 10.10 16.11
N LEU A 157 4.51 8.93 16.45
CA LEU A 157 4.21 7.84 15.50
C LEU A 157 2.80 7.30 15.74
N ILE A 158 2.35 6.43 14.81
CA ILE A 158 1.11 5.65 14.95
C ILE A 158 1.49 4.21 15.28
N ALA A 159 0.93 3.69 16.36
CA ALA A 159 1.09 2.29 16.75
C ALA A 159 0.51 1.36 15.68
N PRO A 160 1.08 0.16 15.46
CA PRO A 160 0.54 -0.79 14.49
C PRO A 160 -0.89 -1.25 14.79
N ALA A 161 -1.29 -1.26 16.06
CA ALA A 161 -2.64 -1.57 16.51
C ALA A 161 -2.90 -1.00 17.92
N TYR A 162 -4.15 -1.10 18.38
CA TYR A 162 -4.57 -0.62 19.69
C TYR A 162 -3.84 -1.34 20.84
N PHE A 163 -3.58 -2.65 20.70
CA PHE A 163 -2.80 -3.41 21.69
C PHE A 163 -1.81 -4.39 21.02
N GLY A 164 -0.80 -4.83 21.79
CA GLY A 164 0.15 -5.87 21.40
C GLY A 164 1.48 -5.37 20.80
N PHE A 165 1.66 -4.05 20.63
CA PHE A 165 2.86 -3.49 19.96
C PHE A 165 3.62 -2.46 20.82
N ASN A 166 3.04 -2.03 21.92
CA ASN A 166 3.62 -1.07 22.84
C ASN A 166 3.64 -1.66 24.25
N GLY A 167 4.77 -1.67 24.90
CA GLY A 167 4.92 -2.24 26.24
C GLY A 167 6.20 -1.84 26.93
N SER A 168 6.43 -2.36 28.12
CA SER A 168 7.64 -2.11 28.92
C SER A 168 8.94 -2.61 28.24
N ALA A 169 8.82 -3.50 27.26
CA ALA A 169 9.95 -4.06 26.49
C ALA A 169 10.32 -3.23 25.24
N GLY A 170 9.64 -2.08 25.02
CA GLY A 170 9.90 -1.21 23.87
C GLY A 170 8.67 -1.01 22.96
N HIS A 171 8.86 -0.22 21.92
CA HIS A 171 7.85 0.06 20.89
C HIS A 171 8.28 -0.52 19.55
N VAL A 172 7.40 -1.25 18.91
CA VAL A 172 7.67 -1.83 17.61
C VAL A 172 6.74 -1.24 16.55
N PHE A 173 7.28 -1.09 15.33
CA PHE A 173 6.56 -0.50 14.22
C PHE A 173 6.75 -1.34 12.97
N ASN A 174 5.68 -1.47 12.17
CA ASN A 174 5.72 -2.04 10.84
C ASN A 174 6.03 -0.92 9.84
N THR A 175 7.10 -1.03 9.07
CA THR A 175 7.48 0.02 8.13
C THR A 175 6.51 0.13 6.95
N GLY A 176 5.87 -0.99 6.56
CA GLY A 176 4.82 -1.01 5.55
C GLY A 176 3.50 -0.35 6.00
N TYR A 177 3.38 0.04 7.29
CA TYR A 177 2.22 0.80 7.78
C TYR A 177 2.41 2.32 7.70
N LEU A 178 3.61 2.77 7.30
CA LEU A 178 3.92 4.19 7.16
C LEU A 178 3.43 4.74 5.82
N VAL A 179 2.13 4.88 5.66
CA VAL A 179 1.47 5.37 4.44
C VAL A 179 1.64 6.89 4.33
N LEU A 180 2.84 7.35 3.97
CA LEU A 180 3.22 8.77 3.97
C LEU A 180 2.26 9.68 3.21
N PRO A 181 1.73 9.31 2.01
CA PRO A 181 0.75 10.13 1.31
C PRO A 181 -0.55 10.31 2.10
N ALA A 182 -0.96 9.29 2.87
CA ALA A 182 -2.13 9.41 3.75
C ALA A 182 -1.90 10.42 4.86
N PHE A 183 -0.75 10.38 5.53
CA PHE A 183 -0.43 11.34 6.60
C PHE A 183 -0.39 12.79 6.11
N ALA A 184 0.06 13.02 4.87
CA ALA A 184 0.03 14.34 4.25
C ALA A 184 -1.41 14.83 3.99
N GLU A 185 -2.33 13.95 3.58
CA GLU A 185 -3.75 14.29 3.41
C GLU A 185 -4.46 14.45 4.75
N PHE A 186 -4.11 13.64 5.77
CA PHE A 186 -4.68 13.76 7.11
C PHE A 186 -4.34 15.10 7.76
N ALA A 187 -3.14 15.65 7.50
CA ALA A 187 -2.77 16.98 7.94
C ALA A 187 -3.70 18.08 7.40
N ARG A 188 -4.30 17.89 6.22
CA ARG A 188 -5.27 18.81 5.64
C ARG A 188 -6.70 18.62 6.17
N ALA A 189 -7.00 17.41 6.67
CA ALA A 189 -8.37 17.00 7.01
C ALA A 189 -8.68 17.00 8.51
N ASP A 190 -7.65 16.98 9.38
CA ASP A 190 -7.76 16.88 10.84
C ASP A 190 -6.77 17.86 11.51
N ASP A 191 -5.91 17.42 12.43
CA ASP A 191 -4.90 18.20 13.13
C ASP A 191 -3.60 18.29 12.31
N ASP A 192 -3.35 19.46 11.70
CA ASP A 192 -2.22 19.62 10.78
C ASP A 192 -0.86 19.54 11.48
N VAL A 193 -0.74 20.05 12.70
CA VAL A 193 0.50 20.02 13.48
C VAL A 193 0.87 18.58 13.85
N PHE A 194 -0.11 17.82 14.36
CA PHE A 194 0.07 16.44 14.72
C PHE A 194 0.49 15.59 13.51
N TRP A 195 -0.26 15.64 12.42
CA TRP A 195 -0.01 14.78 11.24
C TRP A 195 1.25 15.17 10.48
N LYS A 196 1.62 16.45 10.43
CA LYS A 196 2.92 16.88 9.89
C LYS A 196 4.07 16.33 10.74
N ARG A 197 3.90 16.25 12.06
CA ARG A 197 4.88 15.65 12.96
C ARG A 197 4.98 14.14 12.72
N VAL A 198 3.85 13.41 12.64
CA VAL A 198 3.82 11.99 12.29
C VAL A 198 4.52 11.73 10.96
N LEU A 199 4.23 12.52 9.91
CA LEU A 199 4.87 12.40 8.61
C LEU A 199 6.39 12.59 8.69
N THR A 200 6.85 13.62 9.40
CA THR A 200 8.27 13.92 9.58
C THR A 200 8.98 12.81 10.34
N ASP A 201 8.39 12.34 11.42
CA ASP A 201 8.99 11.31 12.27
C ASP A 201 8.95 9.93 11.63
N SER A 202 7.91 9.63 10.83
CA SER A 202 7.87 8.41 9.99
C SER A 202 9.01 8.39 8.96
N ARG A 203 9.29 9.52 8.31
CA ARG A 203 10.44 9.64 7.40
C ARG A 203 11.76 9.45 8.14
N ARG A 204 11.92 10.05 9.32
CA ARG A 204 13.10 9.89 10.17
C ARG A 204 13.27 8.45 10.65
N LEU A 205 12.17 7.74 10.97
CA LEU A 205 12.20 6.33 11.32
C LEU A 205 12.72 5.47 10.16
N LEU A 206 12.23 5.69 8.95
CA LEU A 206 12.72 5.00 7.74
C LEU A 206 14.19 5.30 7.43
N GLU A 207 14.63 6.53 7.64
CA GLU A 207 16.03 6.93 7.44
C GLU A 207 16.97 6.23 8.42
N ARG A 208 16.63 6.22 9.71
CA ARG A 208 17.41 5.55 10.74
C ARG A 208 17.27 4.04 10.72
N GLY A 209 16.17 3.53 10.18
CA GLY A 209 15.86 2.12 9.97
C GLY A 209 16.31 1.57 8.62
N ALA A 210 17.38 2.12 8.04
CA ALA A 210 18.00 1.66 6.81
C ALA A 210 19.13 0.67 7.14
N PHE A 211 18.91 -0.62 6.81
CA PHE A 211 19.78 -1.72 7.24
C PHE A 211 20.49 -2.41 6.08
N SER A 212 21.49 -3.22 6.41
CA SER A 212 22.35 -3.95 5.51
C SER A 212 23.17 -3.05 4.55
N ARG A 213 23.96 -3.67 3.70
CA ARG A 213 24.71 -2.96 2.63
C ARG A 213 23.83 -2.22 1.63
N PHE A 214 22.56 -2.63 1.52
CA PHE A 214 21.60 -2.04 0.60
C PHE A 214 20.75 -0.92 1.22
N LYS A 215 20.92 -0.62 2.50
CA LYS A 215 20.16 0.42 3.22
C LYS A 215 18.63 0.25 3.13
N LEU A 216 18.15 -1.00 3.17
CA LEU A 216 16.73 -1.32 3.03
C LEU A 216 16.00 -1.17 4.38
N PRO A 217 14.73 -0.77 4.36
CA PRO A 217 13.88 -0.79 5.56
C PRO A 217 13.58 -2.23 5.98
N ALA A 218 13.48 -2.48 7.28
CA ALA A 218 13.01 -3.77 7.78
C ALA A 218 11.48 -3.86 7.75
N ASP A 219 10.93 -5.07 7.61
CA ASP A 219 9.50 -5.31 7.79
C ASP A 219 9.01 -4.76 9.14
N TRP A 220 9.76 -5.07 10.19
CA TRP A 220 9.48 -4.59 11.54
C TRP A 220 10.72 -3.99 12.18
N VAL A 221 10.54 -2.87 12.85
CA VAL A 221 11.60 -2.19 13.62
C VAL A 221 11.18 -2.01 15.07
N ALA A 222 12.16 -2.11 15.97
CA ALA A 222 12.05 -1.69 17.36
C ALA A 222 12.69 -0.32 17.54
N LEU A 223 12.03 0.53 18.34
CA LEU A 223 12.55 1.85 18.74
C LEU A 223 12.79 1.84 20.25
N GLU A 224 14.05 1.76 20.64
CA GLU A 224 14.50 1.69 22.02
C GLU A 224 15.69 2.62 22.24
N ASN A 225 15.68 3.38 23.33
CA ASN A 225 16.77 4.29 23.70
C ASN A 225 17.26 5.20 22.56
N GLY A 226 16.35 5.66 21.67
CA GLY A 226 16.67 6.50 20.51
C GLY A 226 17.28 5.76 19.32
N GLN A 227 17.43 4.45 19.44
CA GLN A 227 17.95 3.61 18.37
C GLN A 227 16.82 2.86 17.65
N VAL A 228 16.90 2.83 16.34
CA VAL A 228 16.03 2.03 15.47
C VAL A 228 16.80 0.74 15.14
N THR A 229 16.22 -0.40 15.49
CA THR A 229 16.82 -1.71 15.25
C THR A 229 15.84 -2.62 14.52
N VAL A 230 16.34 -3.66 13.86
CA VAL A 230 15.48 -4.70 13.27
C VAL A 230 14.80 -5.50 14.38
N ASP A 231 13.47 -5.58 14.38
CA ASP A 231 12.74 -6.50 15.27
C ASP A 231 12.86 -7.94 14.76
N ARG A 232 13.91 -8.62 15.24
CA ARG A 232 14.25 -9.99 14.84
C ARG A 232 13.19 -11.00 15.23
N ALA A 233 12.41 -10.73 16.27
CA ALA A 233 11.38 -11.64 16.75
C ALA A 233 10.20 -11.73 15.79
N ARG A 234 9.87 -10.63 15.08
CA ARG A 234 8.79 -10.59 14.08
C ARG A 234 9.30 -10.89 12.68
N SER A 235 10.30 -10.16 12.22
CA SER A 235 10.88 -10.37 10.89
C SER A 235 12.27 -9.75 10.78
N PRO A 236 13.32 -10.52 10.45
CA PRO A 236 14.64 -9.98 10.19
C PRO A 236 14.82 -9.47 8.75
N PHE A 237 13.75 -9.33 7.98
CA PHE A 237 13.81 -9.15 6.53
C PHE A 237 13.37 -7.76 6.06
N PHE A 238 13.90 -7.36 4.90
CA PHE A 238 13.17 -6.60 3.90
C PHE A 238 12.38 -7.62 3.07
N GLY A 239 11.06 -7.57 3.15
CA GLY A 239 10.19 -8.60 2.58
C GLY A 239 8.76 -8.08 2.35
N TYR A 240 7.80 -8.90 2.73
CA TYR A 240 6.39 -8.69 2.39
C TYR A 240 5.73 -7.47 3.05
N GLU A 241 6.29 -6.97 4.16
CA GLU A 241 5.80 -5.74 4.77
C GLU A 241 6.49 -4.51 4.17
N ALA A 242 7.83 -4.52 4.19
CA ALA A 242 8.64 -3.37 3.80
C ALA A 242 8.63 -3.08 2.29
N ILE A 243 8.22 -4.03 1.44
CA ILE A 243 8.05 -3.79 -0.01
C ILE A 243 7.05 -2.67 -0.31
N ARG A 244 6.13 -2.37 0.60
CA ARG A 244 5.19 -1.25 0.47
C ARG A 244 5.84 0.13 0.65
N VAL A 245 7.01 0.18 1.30
CA VAL A 245 7.72 1.46 1.53
C VAL A 245 8.06 2.18 0.22
N PRO A 246 8.75 1.57 -0.77
CA PRO A 246 9.02 2.24 -2.04
C PRO A 246 7.75 2.61 -2.82
N LEU A 247 6.65 1.84 -2.70
CA LEU A 247 5.36 2.20 -3.28
C LEU A 247 4.82 3.51 -2.68
N TYR A 248 4.79 3.62 -1.35
CA TYR A 248 4.27 4.80 -0.68
C TYR A 248 5.18 6.02 -0.82
N LEU A 249 6.49 5.83 -0.92
CA LEU A 249 7.43 6.89 -1.26
C LEU A 249 7.16 7.43 -2.68
N ALA A 250 6.96 6.54 -3.66
CA ALA A 250 6.64 6.93 -5.03
C ALA A 250 5.29 7.68 -5.14
N TRP A 251 4.27 7.24 -4.41
CA TRP A 251 2.97 7.93 -4.35
C TRP A 251 3.06 9.30 -3.66
N HIS A 252 3.97 9.43 -2.71
CA HIS A 252 4.18 10.70 -1.99
C HIS A 252 5.02 11.71 -2.77
N GLY A 253 5.69 11.29 -3.87
CA GLY A 253 6.62 12.14 -4.61
C GLY A 253 7.92 12.42 -3.82
N ALA A 254 8.38 11.45 -3.03
CA ALA A 254 9.57 11.56 -2.20
C ALA A 254 10.79 10.90 -2.89
N GLU A 255 11.13 11.39 -4.09
CA GLU A 255 12.19 10.83 -4.93
C GLU A 255 13.55 10.81 -4.21
N GLU A 256 13.84 11.82 -3.38
CA GLU A 256 15.10 11.86 -2.59
C GLU A 256 15.20 10.68 -1.60
N ARG A 257 14.07 10.13 -1.17
CA ARG A 257 14.03 8.95 -0.28
C ARG A 257 14.06 7.65 -1.07
N LEU A 258 13.50 7.63 -2.27
CA LEU A 258 13.63 6.50 -3.18
C LEU A 258 15.09 6.24 -3.57
N ALA A 259 15.94 7.27 -3.59
CA ALA A 259 17.36 7.12 -3.85
C ALA A 259 18.07 6.13 -2.90
N ALA A 260 17.54 5.88 -1.71
CA ALA A 260 18.05 4.85 -0.80
C ALA A 260 17.99 3.43 -1.39
N PHE A 261 17.09 3.17 -2.35
CA PHE A 261 16.96 1.89 -3.04
C PHE A 261 17.94 1.73 -4.24
N ALA A 262 18.75 2.74 -4.57
CA ALA A 262 19.61 2.72 -5.76
C ALA A 262 20.62 1.57 -5.76
N ASP A 263 21.26 1.28 -4.62
CA ASP A 263 22.23 0.18 -4.48
C ASP A 263 21.54 -1.20 -4.65
N TYR A 264 20.34 -1.33 -4.11
CA TYR A 264 19.55 -2.56 -4.26
C TYR A 264 19.09 -2.76 -5.72
N LEU A 265 18.59 -1.71 -6.36
CA LEU A 265 18.23 -1.75 -7.79
C LEU A 265 19.44 -2.07 -8.68
N GLN A 266 20.64 -1.54 -8.36
CA GLN A 266 21.85 -1.89 -9.07
C GLN A 266 22.23 -3.36 -8.92
N PHE A 267 22.02 -3.91 -7.72
CA PHE A 267 22.21 -5.35 -7.49
C PHE A 267 21.21 -6.15 -8.33
N VAL A 268 19.90 -5.83 -8.29
CA VAL A 268 18.83 -6.52 -9.04
C VAL A 268 19.14 -6.52 -10.54
N GLU A 269 19.60 -5.38 -11.09
CA GLU A 269 19.98 -5.25 -12.50
C GLU A 269 21.13 -6.18 -12.87
N LYS A 270 22.17 -6.25 -12.02
CA LYS A 270 23.34 -7.12 -12.26
C LYS A 270 23.04 -8.60 -12.04
N ALA A 271 22.22 -8.92 -11.06
CA ALA A 271 21.87 -10.30 -10.70
C ALA A 271 20.86 -10.92 -11.68
N GLY A 272 20.07 -10.07 -12.36
CA GLY A 272 19.03 -10.51 -13.29
C GLY A 272 17.78 -11.09 -12.60
N TYR A 273 17.67 -10.98 -11.26
CA TYR A 273 16.50 -11.43 -10.52
C TYR A 273 16.27 -10.54 -9.29
N LEU A 274 15.02 -10.52 -8.80
CA LEU A 274 14.61 -9.85 -7.58
C LEU A 274 14.39 -10.90 -6.48
N PRO A 275 15.18 -10.91 -5.38
CA PRO A 275 14.95 -11.81 -4.26
C PRO A 275 13.61 -11.53 -3.56
N SER A 276 12.90 -12.57 -3.12
CA SER A 276 11.65 -12.41 -2.35
C SER A 276 11.88 -11.80 -0.96
N ARG A 277 13.10 -11.96 -0.41
CA ARG A 277 13.52 -11.40 0.90
C ARG A 277 15.01 -11.12 0.92
N VAL A 278 15.38 -10.11 1.70
CA VAL A 278 16.77 -9.80 2.09
C VAL A 278 16.86 -9.88 3.61
N ASN A 279 17.68 -10.76 4.15
CA ASN A 279 17.98 -10.80 5.57
C ASN A 279 18.83 -9.58 5.94
N LEU A 280 18.31 -8.72 6.80
CA LEU A 280 18.95 -7.44 7.15
C LEU A 280 20.01 -7.57 8.25
N ILE A 281 20.15 -8.75 8.86
CA ILE A 281 21.11 -9.03 9.92
C ILE A 281 22.46 -9.44 9.32
N ASP A 282 22.44 -10.36 8.34
CA ASP A 282 23.64 -10.93 7.74
C ASP A 282 23.80 -10.60 6.24
N GLY A 283 22.79 -9.96 5.65
CA GLY A 283 22.78 -9.58 4.23
C GLY A 283 22.50 -10.72 3.27
N THR A 284 22.07 -11.89 3.76
CA THR A 284 21.70 -13.05 2.92
C THR A 284 20.48 -12.75 2.07
N LEU A 285 20.53 -13.15 0.81
CA LEU A 285 19.44 -13.00 -0.14
C LEU A 285 18.68 -14.33 -0.27
N SER A 286 17.34 -14.25 -0.37
CA SER A 286 16.55 -15.42 -0.74
C SER A 286 16.95 -15.92 -2.13
N THR A 287 17.00 -17.24 -2.29
CA THR A 287 17.11 -17.89 -3.60
C THR A 287 15.78 -17.91 -4.34
N ASP A 288 14.68 -17.77 -3.60
CA ASP A 288 13.35 -17.64 -4.18
C ASP A 288 13.17 -16.26 -4.79
N GLU A 289 12.73 -16.24 -6.02
CA GLU A 289 12.38 -14.98 -6.70
C GLU A 289 11.10 -14.36 -6.12
N ALA A 290 11.07 -13.03 -6.15
CA ALA A 290 9.92 -12.27 -5.71
C ALA A 290 8.70 -12.49 -6.61
N PRO A 291 7.47 -12.34 -6.07
CA PRO A 291 6.24 -12.37 -6.85
C PRO A 291 6.08 -11.12 -7.73
N ALA A 292 5.15 -11.19 -8.69
CA ALA A 292 4.89 -10.13 -9.68
C ALA A 292 4.71 -8.74 -9.07
N GLY A 293 3.99 -8.65 -7.94
CA GLY A 293 3.75 -7.38 -7.25
C GLY A 293 5.03 -6.69 -6.79
N PHE A 294 6.04 -7.43 -6.35
CA PHE A 294 7.34 -6.87 -5.95
C PHE A 294 8.08 -6.30 -7.16
N TYR A 295 8.09 -7.03 -8.28
CA TYR A 295 8.66 -6.56 -9.53
C TYR A 295 7.97 -5.26 -10.00
N ALA A 296 6.65 -5.16 -9.87
CA ALA A 296 5.91 -3.95 -10.22
C ALA A 296 6.28 -2.76 -9.33
N VAL A 297 6.35 -2.97 -8.01
CA VAL A 297 6.75 -1.91 -7.05
C VAL A 297 8.19 -1.45 -7.30
N MET A 298 9.13 -2.39 -7.50
CA MET A 298 10.53 -2.03 -7.78
C MET A 298 10.69 -1.43 -9.18
N GLY A 299 9.84 -1.80 -10.14
CA GLY A 299 9.74 -1.16 -11.45
C GLY A 299 9.31 0.30 -11.36
N LEU A 300 8.26 0.59 -10.58
CA LEU A 300 7.83 1.96 -10.27
C LEU A 300 8.95 2.74 -9.55
N CYS A 301 9.64 2.12 -8.60
CA CYS A 301 10.77 2.75 -7.92
C CYS A 301 11.89 3.12 -8.90
N ALA A 302 12.24 2.22 -9.83
CA ALA A 302 13.25 2.47 -10.85
C ALA A 302 12.84 3.58 -11.83
N GLU A 303 11.56 3.61 -12.23
CA GLU A 303 10.96 4.66 -13.07
C GLU A 303 11.09 6.03 -12.41
N ARG A 304 10.70 6.16 -11.13
CA ARG A 304 10.79 7.41 -10.36
C ARG A 304 12.23 7.89 -10.17
N LEU A 305 13.20 6.99 -10.23
CA LEU A 305 14.64 7.32 -10.17
C LEU A 305 15.27 7.55 -11.56
N GLY A 306 14.47 7.61 -12.63
CA GLY A 306 14.94 7.83 -14.00
C GLY A 306 15.74 6.66 -14.59
N ARG A 307 15.61 5.45 -14.02
CA ARG A 307 16.28 4.23 -14.52
C ARG A 307 15.41 3.48 -15.51
N GLU A 308 15.04 4.16 -16.59
CA GLU A 308 14.07 3.68 -17.59
C GLU A 308 14.32 2.25 -18.12
N PRO A 309 15.55 1.85 -18.54
CA PRO A 309 15.76 0.49 -19.04
C PRO A 309 15.46 -0.58 -17.98
N LEU A 310 15.86 -0.34 -16.73
CA LEU A 310 15.61 -1.24 -15.61
C LEU A 310 14.11 -1.26 -15.26
N ALA A 311 13.45 -0.10 -15.19
CA ALA A 311 12.02 0.02 -14.93
C ALA A 311 11.21 -0.79 -15.92
N GLN A 312 11.45 -0.61 -17.23
CA GLN A 312 10.77 -1.36 -18.28
C GLN A 312 11.02 -2.88 -18.18
N ASN A 313 12.22 -3.29 -17.79
CA ASN A 313 12.53 -4.70 -17.58
C ASN A 313 11.74 -5.30 -16.43
N LEU A 314 11.76 -4.63 -15.25
CA LEU A 314 11.04 -5.08 -14.06
C LEU A 314 9.51 -5.10 -14.30
N LEU A 315 8.96 -4.11 -14.99
CA LEU A 315 7.53 -4.07 -15.30
C LEU A 315 7.12 -5.16 -16.30
N ARG A 316 7.98 -5.50 -17.28
CA ARG A 316 7.73 -6.65 -18.18
C ARG A 316 7.75 -7.98 -17.41
N GLU A 317 8.72 -8.15 -16.50
CA GLU A 317 8.77 -9.33 -15.64
C GLU A 317 7.53 -9.43 -14.74
N ALA A 318 7.09 -8.32 -14.14
CA ALA A 318 5.85 -8.27 -13.38
C ALA A 318 4.65 -8.73 -14.23
N ALA A 319 4.49 -8.20 -15.44
CA ALA A 319 3.40 -8.56 -16.35
C ALA A 319 3.47 -10.03 -16.80
N ALA A 320 4.67 -10.58 -17.01
CA ALA A 320 4.83 -11.99 -17.37
C ALA A 320 4.52 -12.95 -16.21
N ARG A 321 4.79 -12.51 -14.97
CA ARG A 321 4.57 -13.33 -13.76
C ARG A 321 3.12 -13.31 -13.30
N ILE A 322 2.44 -12.16 -13.34
CA ILE A 322 1.08 -12.02 -12.81
C ILE A 322 0.10 -13.00 -13.45
N SER A 323 0.28 -13.33 -14.71
CA SER A 323 -0.54 -14.32 -15.41
C SER A 323 -0.37 -15.75 -14.86
N ARG A 324 0.73 -16.02 -14.15
CA ARG A 324 1.03 -17.30 -13.50
C ARG A 324 0.66 -17.33 -12.02
N GLU A 325 0.29 -16.17 -11.47
CA GLU A 325 -0.04 -15.95 -10.06
C GLU A 325 -1.52 -15.51 -9.85
N PRO A 326 -2.51 -16.12 -10.56
CA PRO A 326 -3.89 -15.61 -10.59
C PRO A 326 -4.62 -15.70 -9.24
N LYS A 327 -4.04 -16.41 -8.24
CA LYS A 327 -4.61 -16.59 -6.90
C LYS A 327 -3.78 -15.93 -5.81
N ASP A 328 -2.64 -15.34 -6.15
CA ASP A 328 -1.83 -14.58 -5.20
C ASP A 328 -2.44 -13.18 -5.03
N TYR A 329 -3.29 -13.06 -4.02
CA TYR A 329 -3.99 -11.83 -3.70
C TYR A 329 -3.03 -10.66 -3.49
N PHE A 330 -1.98 -10.84 -2.68
CA PHE A 330 -1.05 -9.78 -2.32
C PHE A 330 -0.23 -9.31 -3.53
N SER A 331 0.26 -10.25 -4.33
CA SER A 331 1.00 -9.96 -5.56
C SER A 331 0.14 -9.18 -6.56
N ASN A 332 -1.11 -9.63 -6.80
CA ASN A 332 -2.04 -8.94 -7.70
C ASN A 332 -2.40 -7.54 -7.20
N THR A 333 -2.59 -7.38 -5.90
CA THR A 333 -2.87 -6.08 -5.27
C THR A 333 -1.71 -5.11 -5.51
N LEU A 334 -0.48 -5.48 -5.17
CA LEU A 334 0.70 -4.62 -5.35
C LEU A 334 0.97 -4.32 -6.82
N TYR A 335 0.76 -5.31 -7.72
CA TYR A 335 0.91 -5.12 -9.16
C TYR A 335 0.00 -4.00 -9.67
N LEU A 336 -1.27 -4.00 -9.29
CA LEU A 336 -2.22 -2.96 -9.70
C LEU A 336 -1.94 -1.61 -9.04
N LEU A 337 -1.63 -1.59 -7.74
CA LEU A 337 -1.32 -0.36 -7.02
C LEU A 337 -0.07 0.33 -7.57
N ALA A 338 0.95 -0.42 -7.97
CA ALA A 338 2.17 0.15 -8.55
C ALA A 338 1.95 0.74 -9.94
N ARG A 339 0.94 0.27 -10.69
CA ARG A 339 0.58 0.75 -12.03
C ARG A 339 -0.51 1.82 -12.04
N GLY A 340 -1.27 1.90 -10.94
CA GLY A 340 -2.32 2.89 -10.77
C GLY A 340 -1.76 4.29 -10.53
N LYS A 341 -2.51 5.31 -10.95
CA LYS A 341 -2.16 6.70 -10.66
C LYS A 341 -2.94 7.18 -9.44
N MET A 342 -2.23 7.76 -8.49
CA MET A 342 -2.78 8.50 -7.36
C MET A 342 -2.87 9.98 -7.74
N GLU A 343 -4.01 10.36 -8.35
CA GLU A 343 -4.32 11.76 -8.67
C GLU A 343 -5.04 12.47 -7.53
#